data_126cabaa23bd288d59e60a60b50ac933
#
_entry.id   126cabaa23bd288d59e60a60b50ac933
#
_cell.length_a   1.000
_cell.length_b   1.000
_cell.length_c   1.000
_cell.angle_alpha   90.00
_cell.angle_beta   90.00
_cell.angle_gamma   90.00
#
_symmetry.space_group_name_H-M   'P 1'
#
loop_
_entity.id
_entity.type
_entity.pdbx_description
1 polymer ?
#
loop_
_entity_poly.entity_id
_entity_poly.type
_entity_poly.pdbx_seq_one_letter_code
_entity_poly.pdbx_strand_id
1 'polypeptide(L)'
;MSSYTQGLEFDKDGTLYEGTGQFGFSALKKYNYKSGEEFNKIFLDKAYFGEGITIMNDNVYQLTWKSNLGFVYSIEDFKLLKSFNYNNSKEGWGLCNDGKYLYKSDGTEKIWKLDPNTLEEIDFISVTTNNKIINKINELEWFNNKIYANTYQFNKEVGLIIEPSNGQVEGV
;
A
#
# COMPACT_ATOMS: atom_id res chain seq x y z
N MET A 1 -18.10 13.93 3.66
CA MET A 1 -17.74 12.68 4.36
C MET A 1 -16.23 12.72 4.56
N SER A 2 -15.72 12.48 5.76
CA SER A 2 -14.28 12.43 6.01
C SER A 2 -13.68 11.21 5.27
N SER A 3 -12.54 11.37 4.60
CA SER A 3 -11.77 10.25 4.06
C SER A 3 -11.31 9.35 5.21
N TYR A 4 -11.30 8.04 4.98
CA TYR A 4 -10.59 7.08 5.82
C TYR A 4 -9.38 6.61 5.01
N THR A 5 -8.34 7.44 5.04
CA THR A 5 -7.13 7.27 4.23
C THR A 5 -6.38 6.01 4.62
N GLN A 6 -6.02 5.19 3.63
CA GLN A 6 -5.32 3.94 3.78
C GLN A 6 -4.02 3.89 2.98
N GLY A 7 -3.88 4.75 1.99
CA GLY A 7 -2.64 4.91 1.23
C GLY A 7 -2.57 6.27 0.59
N LEU A 8 -1.37 6.85 0.53
CA LEU A 8 -1.08 8.14 -0.09
C LEU A 8 0.21 8.02 -0.90
N GLU A 9 0.21 8.52 -2.12
CA GLU A 9 1.43 8.60 -2.92
C GLU A 9 1.39 9.79 -3.87
N PHE A 10 2.53 10.44 -4.06
CA PHE A 10 2.71 11.46 -5.08
C PHE A 10 3.25 10.84 -6.36
N ASP A 11 2.68 11.24 -7.51
CA ASP A 11 3.34 10.96 -8.76
C ASP A 11 4.52 11.94 -9.02
N LYS A 12 5.25 11.68 -10.09
CA LYS A 12 6.40 12.50 -10.52
C LYS A 12 6.03 13.96 -10.83
N ASP A 13 4.78 14.26 -11.12
CA ASP A 13 4.28 15.59 -11.46
C ASP A 13 3.70 16.33 -10.24
N GLY A 14 3.73 15.69 -9.06
CA GLY A 14 3.28 16.26 -7.80
C GLY A 14 1.76 16.17 -7.59
N THR A 15 1.06 15.34 -8.35
CA THR A 15 -0.33 15.00 -8.09
C THR A 15 -0.39 14.00 -6.94
N LEU A 16 -1.27 14.22 -5.98
CA LEU A 16 -1.47 13.31 -4.85
C LEU A 16 -2.56 12.29 -5.17
N TYR A 17 -2.25 11.02 -4.95
CA TYR A 17 -3.18 9.91 -5.03
C TYR A 17 -3.54 9.42 -3.63
N GLU A 18 -4.80 9.08 -3.42
CA GLU A 18 -5.33 8.61 -2.14
C GLU A 18 -6.18 7.36 -2.34
N GLY A 19 -5.80 6.26 -1.68
CA GLY A 19 -6.63 5.10 -1.44
C GLY A 19 -7.40 5.25 -0.12
N THR A 20 -8.72 5.04 -0.15
CA THR A 20 -9.53 5.13 1.06
C THR A 20 -10.23 3.82 1.39
N GLY A 21 -10.37 3.53 2.68
CA GLY A 21 -11.13 2.42 3.21
C GLY A 21 -12.59 2.77 3.50
N GLN A 22 -13.29 1.83 4.02
CA GLN A 22 -14.70 1.72 4.43
C GLN A 22 -15.61 1.03 3.41
N PHE A 23 -16.27 -0.04 3.85
CA PHE A 23 -17.23 -0.77 3.02
C PHE A 23 -18.33 0.18 2.49
N GLY A 24 -18.55 0.14 1.18
CA GLY A 24 -19.52 0.98 0.49
C GLY A 24 -19.05 2.42 0.20
N PHE A 25 -17.86 2.81 0.69
CA PHE A 25 -17.33 4.17 0.53
C PHE A 25 -15.86 4.22 0.10
N SER A 26 -15.20 3.07 -0.02
CA SER A 26 -13.81 2.99 -0.49
C SER A 26 -13.66 3.61 -1.87
N ALA A 27 -12.59 4.38 -2.06
CA ALA A 27 -12.33 5.10 -3.29
C ALA A 27 -10.84 5.14 -3.61
N LEU A 28 -10.53 5.33 -4.89
CA LEU A 28 -9.24 5.81 -5.38
C LEU A 28 -9.46 7.21 -5.93
N LYS A 29 -8.60 8.16 -5.54
CA LYS A 29 -8.71 9.58 -5.91
C LYS A 29 -7.37 10.12 -6.37
N LYS A 30 -7.38 11.16 -7.20
CA LYS A 30 -6.23 12.00 -7.47
C LYS A 30 -6.61 13.48 -7.40
N TYR A 31 -5.76 14.29 -6.81
CA TYR A 31 -6.04 15.71 -6.59
C TYR A 31 -4.78 16.56 -6.39
N ASN A 32 -4.96 17.84 -6.55
CA ASN A 32 -3.94 18.82 -6.21
C ASN A 32 -3.88 18.98 -4.69
N TYR A 33 -2.78 18.58 -4.08
CA TYR A 33 -2.62 18.59 -2.62
C TYR A 33 -2.63 19.99 -2.00
N LYS A 34 -2.32 21.05 -2.78
CA LYS A 34 -2.31 22.44 -2.29
C LYS A 34 -3.70 23.07 -2.34
N SER A 35 -4.43 22.89 -3.45
CA SER A 35 -5.76 23.49 -3.62
C SER A 35 -6.89 22.61 -3.12
N GLY A 36 -6.66 21.28 -3.00
CA GLY A 36 -7.69 20.29 -2.72
C GLY A 36 -8.59 19.99 -3.92
N GLU A 37 -8.28 20.50 -5.12
CA GLU A 37 -9.02 20.23 -6.34
C GLU A 37 -8.91 18.76 -6.72
N GLU A 38 -10.05 18.06 -6.78
CA GLU A 38 -10.14 16.65 -7.18
C GLU A 38 -10.12 16.56 -8.71
N PHE A 39 -9.11 15.88 -9.26
CA PHE A 39 -8.96 15.68 -10.71
C PHE A 39 -9.73 14.46 -11.20
N ASN A 40 -9.75 13.39 -10.40
CA ASN A 40 -10.48 12.17 -10.71
C ASN A 40 -10.76 11.37 -9.43
N LYS A 41 -11.83 10.56 -9.49
CA LYS A 41 -12.25 9.67 -8.42
C LYS A 41 -13.07 8.52 -8.94
N ILE A 42 -12.77 7.34 -8.45
CA ILE A 42 -13.61 6.16 -8.62
C ILE A 42 -13.95 5.55 -7.26
N PHE A 43 -15.11 4.91 -7.17
CA PHE A 43 -15.48 4.11 -6.01
C PHE A 43 -15.23 2.63 -6.29
N LEU A 44 -14.73 1.92 -5.30
CA LEU A 44 -14.69 0.46 -5.32
C LEU A 44 -16.12 -0.08 -5.15
N ASP A 45 -16.33 -1.33 -5.57
CA ASP A 45 -17.56 -2.03 -5.22
C ASP A 45 -17.78 -2.04 -3.70
N LYS A 46 -19.03 -1.97 -3.27
CA LYS A 46 -19.43 -1.88 -1.85
C LYS A 46 -18.95 -3.06 -1.00
N ALA A 47 -18.64 -4.18 -1.62
CA ALA A 47 -18.11 -5.37 -0.98
C ALA A 47 -16.64 -5.23 -0.56
N TYR A 48 -15.91 -4.23 -1.09
CA TYR A 48 -14.49 -4.07 -0.83
C TYR A 48 -14.20 -2.96 0.18
N PHE A 49 -13.22 -3.23 1.02
CA PHE A 49 -12.56 -2.23 1.85
C PHE A 49 -11.21 -1.93 1.19
N GLY A 50 -11.06 -0.73 0.61
CA GLY A 50 -9.82 -0.31 -0.04
C GLY A 50 -8.72 -0.06 0.98
N GLU A 51 -7.49 -0.37 0.59
CA GLU A 51 -6.29 -0.29 1.42
C GLU A 51 -5.17 0.43 0.67
N GLY A 52 -3.92 0.19 1.04
CA GLY A 52 -2.73 0.84 0.52
C GLY A 52 -2.67 0.89 -1.01
N ILE A 53 -2.05 1.94 -1.52
CA ILE A 53 -1.84 2.16 -2.95
C ILE A 53 -0.36 2.37 -3.24
N THR A 54 0.05 2.13 -4.50
CA THR A 54 1.35 2.59 -5.00
C THR A 54 1.30 2.83 -6.51
N ILE A 55 2.18 3.71 -7.01
CA ILE A 55 2.27 4.08 -8.42
C ILE A 55 3.54 3.50 -9.02
N MET A 56 3.41 2.70 -10.06
CA MET A 56 4.55 2.18 -10.81
C MET A 56 4.21 1.93 -12.27
N ASN A 57 5.09 2.32 -13.20
CA ASN A 57 4.93 2.08 -14.64
C ASN A 57 3.59 2.56 -15.21
N ASP A 58 3.21 3.81 -14.89
CA ASP A 58 1.96 4.46 -15.30
C ASP A 58 0.68 3.72 -14.86
N ASN A 59 0.79 2.91 -13.81
CA ASN A 59 -0.32 2.22 -13.17
C ASN A 59 -0.43 2.58 -11.69
N VAL A 60 -1.66 2.58 -11.19
CA VAL A 60 -1.96 2.66 -9.76
C VAL A 60 -2.39 1.27 -9.29
N TYR A 61 -1.68 0.74 -8.31
CA TYR A 61 -2.01 -0.51 -7.64
C TYR A 61 -2.76 -0.18 -6.35
N GLN A 62 -3.84 -0.89 -6.07
CA GLN A 62 -4.63 -0.72 -4.85
C GLN A 62 -4.97 -2.07 -4.23
N LEU A 63 -4.71 -2.22 -2.95
CA LEU A 63 -5.07 -3.40 -2.19
C LEU A 63 -6.51 -3.33 -1.65
N THR A 64 -7.01 -4.48 -1.22
CA THR A 64 -8.20 -4.60 -0.38
C THR A 64 -7.86 -5.37 0.89
N TRP A 65 -8.57 -5.05 1.99
CA TRP A 65 -8.30 -5.64 3.29
C TRP A 65 -8.45 -7.17 3.30
N LYS A 66 -9.69 -7.68 3.38
CA LYS A 66 -10.00 -9.12 3.59
C LYS A 66 -10.57 -9.83 2.38
N SER A 67 -10.61 -9.17 1.22
CA SER A 67 -11.22 -9.75 0.02
C SER A 67 -10.25 -10.60 -0.78
N ASN A 68 -8.99 -10.73 -0.32
CA ASN A 68 -7.93 -11.45 -1.04
C ASN A 68 -7.76 -10.97 -2.49
N LEU A 69 -7.90 -9.66 -2.70
CA LEU A 69 -7.96 -9.07 -4.03
C LEU A 69 -7.25 -7.72 -4.07
N GLY A 70 -6.49 -7.48 -5.12
CA GLY A 70 -5.94 -6.18 -5.48
C GLY A 70 -6.34 -5.78 -6.88
N PHE A 71 -6.24 -4.51 -7.18
CA PHE A 71 -6.61 -3.89 -8.45
C PHE A 71 -5.42 -3.14 -9.06
N VAL A 72 -5.39 -3.10 -10.38
CA VAL A 72 -4.46 -2.28 -11.16
C VAL A 72 -5.27 -1.37 -12.07
N TYR A 73 -5.05 -0.08 -11.94
CA TYR A 73 -5.71 0.95 -12.73
C TYR A 73 -4.72 1.71 -13.60
N SER A 74 -5.17 2.21 -14.74
CA SER A 74 -4.44 3.23 -15.50
C SER A 74 -4.30 4.50 -14.65
N ILE A 75 -3.12 5.10 -14.60
CA ILE A 75 -2.87 6.35 -13.88
C ILE A 75 -3.64 7.53 -14.51
N GLU A 76 -3.90 7.47 -15.82
CA GLU A 76 -4.50 8.57 -16.57
C GLU A 76 -5.97 8.78 -16.20
N ASP A 77 -6.78 7.71 -16.25
CA ASP A 77 -8.24 7.80 -16.16
C ASP A 77 -8.87 6.88 -15.10
N PHE A 78 -8.06 6.14 -14.35
CA PHE A 78 -8.50 5.13 -13.38
C PHE A 78 -9.31 3.97 -13.99
N LYS A 79 -9.13 3.72 -15.29
CA LYS A 79 -9.69 2.54 -15.91
C LYS A 79 -9.08 1.29 -15.27
N LEU A 80 -9.94 0.37 -14.83
CA LEU A 80 -9.49 -0.93 -14.32
C LEU A 80 -8.84 -1.73 -15.46
N LEU A 81 -7.57 -2.08 -15.29
CA LEU A 81 -6.78 -2.86 -16.24
C LEU A 81 -6.82 -4.35 -15.91
N LYS A 82 -6.63 -4.70 -14.64
CA LYS A 82 -6.71 -6.07 -14.14
C LYS A 82 -6.94 -6.11 -12.63
N SER A 83 -7.32 -7.28 -12.13
CA SER A 83 -7.32 -7.63 -10.72
C SER A 83 -6.41 -8.83 -10.47
N PHE A 84 -5.96 -9.01 -9.22
CA PHE A 84 -5.11 -10.12 -8.81
C PHE A 84 -5.45 -10.61 -7.42
N ASN A 85 -5.22 -11.89 -7.16
CA ASN A 85 -5.39 -12.46 -5.84
C ASN A 85 -4.05 -12.56 -5.12
N TYR A 86 -4.07 -12.46 -3.79
CA TYR A 86 -2.92 -12.76 -2.96
C TYR A 86 -2.74 -14.27 -2.88
N ASN A 87 -1.55 -14.78 -3.19
CA ASN A 87 -1.33 -16.22 -3.26
C ASN A 87 -0.79 -16.84 -1.95
N ASN A 88 -0.21 -16.04 -1.06
CA ASN A 88 0.34 -16.50 0.21
C ASN A 88 -0.29 -15.79 1.43
N SER A 89 -0.43 -14.46 1.36
CA SER A 89 -1.08 -13.68 2.40
C SER A 89 -2.61 -13.75 2.30
N LYS A 90 -3.32 -13.27 3.32
CA LYS A 90 -4.79 -13.26 3.34
C LYS A 90 -5.39 -11.86 3.32
N GLU A 91 -4.62 -10.87 3.73
CA GLU A 91 -5.03 -9.48 3.82
C GLU A 91 -4.06 -8.60 3.04
N GLY A 92 -4.54 -7.45 2.60
CA GLY A 92 -3.70 -6.38 2.06
C GLY A 92 -3.86 -5.16 2.95
N TRP A 93 -2.73 -4.54 3.36
CA TRP A 93 -2.71 -3.34 4.18
C TRP A 93 -1.94 -2.24 3.45
N GLY A 94 -0.68 -2.00 3.73
CA GLY A 94 0.14 -1.00 3.04
C GLY A 94 0.79 -1.52 1.76
N LEU A 95 1.16 -0.62 0.87
CA LEU A 95 1.79 -0.95 -0.41
C LEU A 95 2.79 0.13 -0.82
N CYS A 96 4.01 -0.25 -1.17
CA CYS A 96 5.00 0.62 -1.80
C CYS A 96 5.77 -0.10 -2.91
N ASN A 97 6.68 0.58 -3.60
CA ASN A 97 7.53 -0.02 -4.62
C ASN A 97 8.94 0.58 -4.64
N ASP A 98 9.92 -0.19 -5.10
CA ASP A 98 11.31 0.24 -5.32
C ASP A 98 11.63 0.56 -6.80
N GLY A 99 10.60 0.64 -7.64
CA GLY A 99 10.70 0.78 -9.09
C GLY A 99 10.94 -0.54 -9.84
N LYS A 100 11.18 -1.64 -9.11
CA LYS A 100 11.40 -2.97 -9.67
C LYS A 100 10.41 -4.01 -9.13
N TYR A 101 10.08 -3.94 -7.86
CA TYR A 101 9.15 -4.83 -7.15
C TYR A 101 8.14 -4.02 -6.36
N LEU A 102 7.00 -4.63 -6.10
CA LEU A 102 6.03 -4.12 -5.13
C LEU A 102 6.30 -4.76 -3.75
N TYR A 103 6.01 -4.02 -2.69
CA TYR A 103 6.11 -4.47 -1.31
C TYR A 103 4.79 -4.25 -0.61
N LYS A 104 4.21 -5.32 -0.05
CA LYS A 104 2.88 -5.35 0.55
C LYS A 104 2.93 -5.82 1.99
N SER A 105 2.36 -5.09 2.91
CA SER A 105 2.08 -5.56 4.27
C SER A 105 0.72 -6.27 4.35
N ASP A 106 0.53 -7.08 5.39
CA ASP A 106 -0.69 -7.84 5.64
C ASP A 106 -1.11 -7.84 7.12
N GLY A 107 -0.54 -6.91 7.91
CA GLY A 107 -0.79 -6.82 9.35
C GLY A 107 -0.01 -7.83 10.21
N THR A 108 0.80 -8.69 9.60
CA THR A 108 1.76 -9.55 10.31
C THR A 108 3.13 -8.85 10.41
N GLU A 109 4.17 -9.61 10.74
CA GLU A 109 5.57 -9.17 10.66
C GLU A 109 6.10 -9.16 9.23
N LYS A 110 5.35 -9.66 8.26
CA LYS A 110 5.83 -9.85 6.89
C LYS A 110 5.53 -8.65 6.03
N ILE A 111 6.52 -8.29 5.23
CA ILE A 111 6.36 -7.44 4.06
C ILE A 111 6.60 -8.32 2.84
N TRP A 112 5.55 -8.61 2.11
CA TRP A 112 5.57 -9.46 0.92
C TRP A 112 6.15 -8.73 -0.28
N LYS A 113 7.03 -9.39 -1.00
CA LYS A 113 7.60 -8.89 -2.25
C LYS A 113 6.83 -9.50 -3.43
N LEU A 114 6.29 -8.66 -4.30
CA LEU A 114 5.52 -9.07 -5.47
C LEU A 114 6.28 -8.78 -6.76
N ASP A 115 6.20 -9.70 -7.71
CA ASP A 115 6.61 -9.44 -9.09
C ASP A 115 5.57 -8.55 -9.78
N PRO A 116 5.94 -7.38 -10.34
CA PRO A 116 4.96 -6.44 -10.91
C PRO A 116 4.27 -6.93 -12.18
N ASN A 117 4.81 -7.95 -12.87
CA ASN A 117 4.23 -8.50 -14.09
C ASN A 117 3.17 -9.56 -13.76
N THR A 118 3.50 -10.49 -12.87
CA THR A 118 2.60 -11.59 -12.46
C THR A 118 1.70 -11.20 -11.29
N LEU A 119 2.14 -10.26 -10.44
CA LEU A 119 1.51 -9.82 -9.18
C LEU A 119 1.48 -10.94 -8.12
N GLU A 120 2.29 -11.96 -8.30
CA GLU A 120 2.48 -13.02 -7.33
C GLU A 120 3.42 -12.58 -6.22
N GLU A 121 3.12 -12.97 -4.99
CA GLU A 121 3.99 -12.83 -3.82
C GLU A 121 5.11 -13.87 -3.94
N ILE A 122 6.31 -13.42 -4.37
CA ILE A 122 7.45 -14.28 -4.69
C ILE A 122 8.41 -14.49 -3.51
N ASP A 123 8.37 -13.59 -2.52
CA ASP A 123 9.26 -13.62 -1.35
C ASP A 123 8.66 -12.75 -0.24
N PHE A 124 9.28 -12.72 0.93
CA PHE A 124 8.91 -11.81 2.02
C PHE A 124 10.10 -11.40 2.88
N ILE A 125 9.96 -10.26 3.53
CA ILE A 125 10.88 -9.72 4.53
C ILE A 125 10.20 -9.86 5.90
N SER A 126 10.88 -10.45 6.90
CA SER A 126 10.37 -10.47 8.28
C SER A 126 10.92 -9.28 9.05
N VAL A 127 10.04 -8.41 9.52
CA VAL A 127 10.42 -7.18 10.25
C VAL A 127 10.82 -7.51 11.68
N THR A 128 12.04 -7.12 12.05
CA THR A 128 12.60 -7.42 13.37
C THR A 128 13.36 -6.23 13.96
N THR A 129 13.43 -6.16 15.29
CA THR A 129 14.34 -5.28 16.03
C THR A 129 14.98 -6.04 17.17
N ASN A 130 16.32 -6.00 17.30
CA ASN A 130 17.05 -6.74 18.34
C ASN A 130 16.62 -8.22 18.45
N ASN A 131 16.45 -8.89 17.30
CA ASN A 131 15.96 -10.28 17.19
C ASN A 131 14.53 -10.53 17.70
N LYS A 132 13.73 -9.48 17.88
CA LYS A 132 12.29 -9.58 18.20
C LYS A 132 11.47 -9.24 16.98
N ILE A 133 10.48 -10.05 16.70
CA ILE A 133 9.51 -9.85 15.64
C ILE A 133 8.63 -8.64 15.94
N ILE A 134 8.38 -7.81 14.92
CA ILE A 134 7.43 -6.69 14.97
C ILE A 134 6.26 -7.01 14.05
N ASN A 135 5.09 -7.21 14.65
CA ASN A 135 3.84 -7.45 13.94
C ASN A 135 3.09 -6.14 13.66
N LYS A 136 1.96 -6.26 12.98
CA LYS A 136 1.03 -5.17 12.68
C LYS A 136 1.66 -4.06 11.86
N ILE A 137 2.56 -4.44 10.96
CA ILE A 137 3.08 -3.55 9.94
C ILE A 137 1.91 -3.13 9.05
N ASN A 138 1.74 -1.82 8.88
CA ASN A 138 0.61 -1.24 8.18
C ASN A 138 1.06 -0.51 6.92
N GLU A 139 0.87 0.80 6.82
CA GLU A 139 1.21 1.55 5.62
C GLU A 139 2.72 1.55 5.34
N LEU A 140 3.08 1.53 4.07
CA LEU A 140 4.45 1.40 3.59
C LEU A 140 4.79 2.53 2.62
N GLU A 141 6.02 3.07 2.76
CA GLU A 141 6.62 4.01 1.82
C GLU A 141 8.05 3.61 1.49
N TRP A 142 8.43 3.74 0.23
CA TRP A 142 9.82 3.52 -0.21
C TRP A 142 10.53 4.85 -0.37
N PHE A 143 11.58 5.06 0.42
CA PHE A 143 12.41 6.25 0.31
C PHE A 143 13.87 5.95 0.65
N ASN A 144 14.82 6.47 -0.15
CA ASN A 144 16.28 6.31 0.07
C ASN A 144 16.72 4.85 0.28
N ASN A 145 16.20 3.91 -0.53
CA ASN A 145 16.47 2.48 -0.44
C ASN A 145 16.08 1.84 0.90
N LYS A 146 15.10 2.40 1.60
CA LYS A 146 14.53 1.88 2.83
C LYS A 146 13.00 1.82 2.71
N ILE A 147 12.40 0.93 3.50
CA ILE A 147 10.96 0.89 3.69
C ILE A 147 10.65 1.67 4.98
N TYR A 148 9.81 2.68 4.85
CA TYR A 148 9.21 3.38 5.98
C TYR A 148 7.84 2.76 6.21
N ALA A 149 7.55 2.40 7.45
CA ALA A 149 6.29 1.78 7.81
C ALA A 149 5.74 2.35 9.12
N ASN A 150 4.44 2.32 9.30
CA ASN A 150 3.86 2.49 10.62
C ASN A 150 3.33 1.15 11.16
N THR A 151 3.14 1.08 12.46
CA THR A 151 2.42 -0.02 13.10
C THR A 151 1.00 0.42 13.44
N TYR A 152 0.04 -0.51 13.46
CA TYR A 152 -1.35 -0.23 13.74
C TYR A 152 -1.91 -1.11 14.86
N GLN A 153 -2.84 -0.56 15.66
CA GLN A 153 -3.47 -1.25 16.81
C GLN A 153 -2.51 -1.67 17.92
N PHE A 154 -1.44 -0.92 18.16
CA PHE A 154 -0.64 -0.99 19.38
C PHE A 154 -1.05 0.08 20.37
N ASN A 155 -0.70 -0.09 21.64
CA ASN A 155 -0.86 0.96 22.67
C ASN A 155 -0.03 2.22 22.34
N LYS A 156 1.09 2.04 21.63
CA LYS A 156 1.88 3.10 21.01
C LYS A 156 2.14 2.68 19.57
N GLU A 157 1.61 3.42 18.64
CA GLU A 157 1.93 3.29 17.22
C GLU A 157 3.25 4.02 16.96
N VAL A 158 4.08 3.42 16.12
CA VAL A 158 5.42 3.94 15.81
C VAL A 158 5.64 3.93 14.30
N GLY A 159 6.47 4.87 13.84
CA GLY A 159 7.08 4.80 12.53
C GLY A 159 8.36 3.98 12.59
N LEU A 160 8.62 3.19 11.57
CA LEU A 160 9.78 2.30 11.46
C LEU A 160 10.55 2.63 10.19
N ILE A 161 11.88 2.59 10.28
CA ILE A 161 12.78 2.58 9.12
C ILE A 161 13.37 1.18 9.01
N ILE A 162 13.07 0.48 7.92
CA ILE A 162 13.35 -0.94 7.74
C ILE A 162 14.35 -1.14 6.60
N GLU A 163 15.40 -1.91 6.86
CA GLU A 163 16.33 -2.39 5.84
C GLU A 163 15.69 -3.49 5.00
N PRO A 164 15.44 -3.28 3.69
CA PRO A 164 14.69 -4.23 2.88
C PRO A 164 15.42 -5.54 2.59
N SER A 165 16.76 -5.58 2.73
CA SER A 165 17.53 -6.79 2.48
C SER A 165 17.41 -7.85 3.57
N ASN A 166 17.03 -7.47 4.79
CA ASN A 166 17.00 -8.37 5.96
C ASN A 166 15.88 -8.11 6.96
N GLY A 167 15.07 -7.06 6.77
CA GLY A 167 13.95 -6.71 7.65
C GLY A 167 14.33 -6.08 9.00
N GLN A 168 15.61 -5.74 9.19
CA GLN A 168 16.06 -5.11 10.43
C GLN A 168 15.55 -3.68 10.53
N VAL A 169 14.94 -3.33 11.65
CA VAL A 169 14.58 -1.94 11.96
C VAL A 169 15.84 -1.18 12.37
N GLU A 170 16.13 -0.11 11.65
CA GLU A 170 17.29 0.76 11.87
C GLU A 170 16.92 2.08 12.57
N GLY A 171 15.64 2.45 12.56
CA GLY A 171 15.13 3.68 13.18
C GLY A 171 13.66 3.57 13.58
N VAL A 172 13.28 4.35 14.56
CA VAL A 172 11.92 4.45 15.10
C VAL A 172 11.57 5.92 15.32
#